data_317d329a0bd328dfa8ba16e06b0877f0
#
_entry.id   317d329a0bd328dfa8ba16e06b0877f0
#
_cell.length_a   1.000
_cell.length_b   1.000
_cell.length_c   1.000
_cell.angle_alpha   90.00
_cell.angle_beta   90.00
_cell.angle_gamma   90.00
#
_symmetry.space_group_name_H-M   'P 1'
#
loop_
_entity.id
_entity.type
_entity.pdbx_description
1 polymer ?
#
loop_
_entity_poly.entity_id
_entity_poly.type
_entity_poly.pdbx_seq_one_letter_code
_entity_poly.pdbx_strand_id
1 'polypeptide(L)'
;MRFDPELIETVRADGSDPAAGAGPMTARHSGGEYADSAGSRTQGLLASRLVIALVGLAFEARVAAGPDVLVVCHQKGRDLADLIRNAIRSGCRSMISFGIAGGLAPDLRPGDWIVASAIVGRQRIWPTDPAWSNTLLRAVPGSRYAPILGVDAPVAEPAAKRGLYATSGAMAVDMESHVVAELADAHDLSFAAVRVVIDPAYRPLPQAALVGMRRDGSTDLPAVIRELMIKPRQTLALLRLAADLFVARSTLSRVRQSLGPGFGYHGLQ
;
A
#
# COMPACT_ATOMS: atom_id res chain seq x y z
N MET A 1 1.64 -3.80 27.01
CA MET A 1 1.26 -4.77 26.00
C MET A 1 2.48 -4.97 25.12
N ARG A 2 3.16 -6.11 25.23
CA ARG A 2 4.45 -6.38 24.58
C ARG A 2 4.24 -6.56 23.07
N PHE A 3 5.03 -5.88 22.30
CA PHE A 3 5.10 -5.97 20.84
C PHE A 3 5.77 -7.29 20.43
N ASP A 4 5.20 -7.95 19.43
CA ASP A 4 5.82 -9.08 18.74
C ASP A 4 6.60 -8.54 17.52
N PRO A 5 7.94 -8.68 17.48
CA PRO A 5 8.76 -8.10 16.42
C PRO A 5 8.74 -8.87 15.09
N GLU A 6 7.98 -9.96 14.97
CA GLU A 6 8.02 -10.85 13.80
C GLU A 6 7.18 -10.43 12.58
N LEU A 7 6.54 -9.25 12.61
CA LEU A 7 5.72 -8.77 11.47
C LEU A 7 6.45 -7.79 10.52
N ILE A 8 7.77 -7.73 10.59
CA ILE A 8 8.59 -7.00 9.62
C ILE A 8 9.27 -8.05 8.74
N GLU A 9 8.57 -8.59 7.76
CA GLU A 9 9.20 -9.35 6.69
C GLU A 9 9.93 -8.42 5.73
N THR A 10 11.23 -8.24 5.99
CA THR A 10 12.17 -7.76 4.97
C THR A 10 12.48 -8.94 4.07
N VAL A 11 11.75 -9.11 2.98
CA VAL A 11 12.10 -10.09 1.95
C VAL A 11 13.28 -9.53 1.17
N ARG A 12 14.49 -9.82 1.63
CA ARG A 12 15.69 -9.77 0.80
C ARG A 12 15.73 -11.05 -0.02
N ALA A 13 15.44 -10.96 -1.30
CA ALA A 13 15.77 -12.01 -2.24
C ALA A 13 17.25 -11.87 -2.58
N ASP A 14 18.13 -12.51 -1.77
CA ASP A 14 19.50 -12.78 -2.16
C ASP A 14 19.76 -14.27 -1.97
N GLY A 15 19.82 -14.96 -3.10
CA GLY A 15 20.20 -16.36 -3.19
C GLY A 15 21.70 -16.46 -3.44
N SER A 16 22.48 -16.47 -2.39
CA SER A 16 23.85 -16.97 -2.47
C SER A 16 24.31 -17.51 -1.12
N ASP A 17 24.42 -18.82 -1.08
CA ASP A 17 24.99 -19.64 -0.02
C ASP A 17 26.54 -19.53 -0.10
N PRO A 18 27.28 -19.22 0.97
CA PRO A 18 28.72 -19.38 0.99
C PRO A 18 29.13 -20.60 1.83
N ALA A 19 29.55 -21.64 1.16
CA ALA A 19 30.29 -22.70 1.80
C ALA A 19 31.79 -22.54 1.58
N ALA A 20 32.50 -22.66 2.70
CA ALA A 20 33.85 -23.24 2.90
C ALA A 20 35.12 -22.46 2.51
N GLY A 21 35.92 -22.20 3.53
CA GLY A 21 37.30 -22.73 3.54
C GLY A 21 38.46 -21.76 3.53
N ALA A 22 39.09 -21.68 4.71
CA ALA A 22 40.55 -21.73 4.92
C ALA A 22 41.50 -20.54 4.62
N GLY A 23 42.03 -19.98 5.70
CA GLY A 23 43.47 -19.82 5.95
C GLY A 23 44.20 -18.57 5.44
N PRO A 24 45.12 -18.03 6.22
CA PRO A 24 45.71 -16.72 5.98
C PRO A 24 47.01 -16.77 5.17
N MET A 25 47.19 -15.79 4.31
CA MET A 25 48.54 -15.44 3.84
C MET A 25 48.68 -13.92 3.66
N THR A 26 49.71 -13.41 4.31
CA THR A 26 50.25 -12.06 4.25
C THR A 26 50.87 -11.77 2.90
N ALA A 27 50.61 -10.58 2.33
CA ALA A 27 51.60 -9.79 1.57
C ALA A 27 51.11 -8.40 1.19
N ARG A 28 51.74 -7.42 1.75
CA ARG A 28 52.25 -6.10 1.32
C ARG A 28 51.65 -5.40 0.09
N HIS A 29 51.23 -4.15 0.39
CA HIS A 29 51.33 -2.86 -0.34
C HIS A 29 51.61 -2.87 -1.87
N SER A 30 50.68 -2.26 -2.59
CA SER A 30 50.93 -1.01 -3.36
C SER A 30 49.64 -0.56 -4.08
N GLY A 31 49.27 0.71 -3.89
CA GLY A 31 48.68 1.67 -4.81
C GLY A 31 47.48 1.27 -5.67
N GLY A 32 46.36 1.96 -5.42
CA GLY A 32 45.25 1.97 -6.39
C GLY A 32 43.94 2.55 -5.81
N GLU A 33 43.90 3.84 -5.54
CA GLU A 33 42.66 4.61 -5.36
C GLU A 33 41.86 4.65 -6.67
N TYR A 34 41.14 3.59 -7.05
CA TYR A 34 40.19 3.65 -8.17
C TYR A 34 39.06 2.63 -8.11
N ALA A 35 38.79 2.00 -6.95
CA ALA A 35 37.76 0.96 -6.85
C ALA A 35 36.49 1.36 -6.08
N ASP A 36 36.46 2.53 -5.44
CA ASP A 36 35.36 2.88 -4.50
C ASP A 36 34.21 3.68 -5.13
N SER A 37 34.41 4.29 -6.30
CA SER A 37 33.39 5.12 -6.95
C SER A 37 32.30 4.33 -7.69
N ALA A 38 32.59 3.11 -8.13
CA ALA A 38 31.63 2.26 -8.85
C ALA A 38 30.66 1.57 -7.88
N GLY A 39 31.15 1.08 -6.74
CA GLY A 39 30.32 0.46 -5.70
C GLY A 39 29.33 1.44 -5.08
N SER A 40 29.76 2.66 -4.79
CA SER A 40 28.93 3.71 -4.24
C SER A 40 27.85 4.18 -5.22
N ARG A 41 28.15 4.29 -6.52
CA ARG A 41 27.17 4.63 -7.57
C ARG A 41 26.15 3.53 -7.78
N THR A 42 26.54 2.27 -7.74
CA THR A 42 25.63 1.12 -7.90
C THR A 42 24.72 0.97 -6.70
N GLN A 43 25.20 1.19 -5.47
CA GLN A 43 24.39 1.23 -4.26
C GLN A 43 23.41 2.41 -4.27
N GLY A 44 23.83 3.59 -4.71
CA GLY A 44 22.97 4.76 -4.86
C GLY A 44 21.87 4.57 -5.90
N LEU A 45 22.17 3.93 -7.03
CA LEU A 45 21.20 3.61 -8.09
C LEU A 45 20.19 2.53 -7.65
N LEU A 46 20.59 1.54 -6.88
CA LEU A 46 19.70 0.52 -6.31
C LEU A 46 18.81 1.11 -5.22
N ALA A 47 19.35 1.98 -4.37
CA ALA A 47 18.58 2.66 -3.32
C ALA A 47 17.54 3.64 -3.89
N SER A 48 17.81 4.28 -5.05
CA SER A 48 16.86 5.20 -5.71
C SER A 48 15.63 4.52 -6.30
N ARG A 49 15.63 3.19 -6.44
CA ARG A 49 14.48 2.40 -6.93
C ARG A 49 13.62 1.82 -5.82
N LEU A 50 14.10 1.87 -4.56
CA LEU A 50 13.36 1.34 -3.42
C LEU A 50 12.10 2.17 -3.18
N VAL A 51 10.95 1.50 -3.16
CA VAL A 51 9.62 2.08 -2.91
C VAL A 51 9.13 1.65 -1.54
N ILE A 52 8.70 2.60 -0.72
CA ILE A 52 7.96 2.31 0.51
C ILE A 52 6.50 2.08 0.12
N ALA A 53 6.00 0.85 0.26
CA ALA A 53 4.59 0.52 0.07
C ALA A 53 3.88 0.51 1.42
N LEU A 54 3.01 1.48 1.66
CA LEU A 54 2.18 1.53 2.85
C LEU A 54 0.83 0.89 2.55
N VAL A 55 0.42 -0.05 3.41
CA VAL A 55 -0.78 -0.88 3.27
C VAL A 55 -1.55 -0.93 4.60
N GLY A 56 -2.88 -1.13 4.53
CA GLY A 56 -3.74 -1.19 5.71
C GLY A 56 -3.91 -2.60 6.30
N LEU A 57 -3.83 -3.64 5.46
CA LEU A 57 -4.21 -5.00 5.83
C LEU A 57 -3.07 -6.00 5.62
N ALA A 58 -3.02 -7.04 6.46
CA ALA A 58 -1.98 -8.07 6.40
C ALA A 58 -1.94 -8.82 5.05
N PHE A 59 -3.08 -9.02 4.39
CA PHE A 59 -3.09 -9.66 3.08
C PHE A 59 -2.55 -8.72 1.98
N GLU A 60 -2.79 -7.40 2.11
CA GLU A 60 -2.23 -6.40 1.19
C GLU A 60 -0.71 -6.36 1.31
N ALA A 61 -0.17 -6.49 2.54
CA ALA A 61 1.27 -6.57 2.77
C ALA A 61 1.91 -7.74 2.00
N ARG A 62 1.28 -8.92 2.05
CA ARG A 62 1.75 -10.08 1.29
C ARG A 62 1.68 -9.88 -0.22
N VAL A 63 0.64 -9.20 -0.70
CA VAL A 63 0.49 -8.89 -2.13
C VAL A 63 1.49 -7.81 -2.57
N ALA A 64 1.70 -6.78 -1.75
CA ALA A 64 2.61 -5.67 -2.07
C ALA A 64 4.08 -6.11 -2.12
N ALA A 65 4.45 -7.14 -1.36
CA ALA A 65 5.82 -7.62 -1.27
C ALA A 65 6.43 -7.97 -2.64
N GLY A 66 7.73 -7.72 -2.78
CA GLY A 66 8.46 -8.02 -4.00
C GLY A 66 9.78 -7.25 -4.09
N PRO A 67 10.54 -7.44 -5.18
CA PRO A 67 11.79 -6.74 -5.39
C PRO A 67 11.62 -5.22 -5.34
N ASP A 68 12.58 -4.53 -4.76
CA ASP A 68 12.64 -3.06 -4.62
C ASP A 68 11.44 -2.46 -3.86
N VAL A 69 10.81 -3.23 -2.96
CA VAL A 69 9.67 -2.76 -2.14
C VAL A 69 9.95 -2.99 -0.66
N LEU A 70 9.89 -1.93 0.11
CA LEU A 70 9.79 -1.96 1.56
C LEU A 70 8.31 -1.87 1.95
N VAL A 71 7.73 -2.98 2.39
CA VAL A 71 6.32 -2.98 2.82
C VAL A 71 6.20 -2.52 4.26
N VAL A 72 5.32 -1.55 4.49
CA VAL A 72 4.98 -1.05 5.82
C VAL A 72 3.47 -1.18 6.02
N CYS A 73 3.07 -2.00 6.98
CA CYS A 73 1.67 -2.10 7.37
C CYS A 73 1.32 -0.95 8.32
N HIS A 74 0.24 -0.22 8.02
CA HIS A 74 -0.15 0.95 8.80
C HIS A 74 -0.57 0.56 10.21
N GLN A 75 0.36 0.71 11.14
CA GLN A 75 0.08 0.69 12.58
C GLN A 75 0.30 2.12 13.10
N LYS A 76 -0.71 2.71 13.71
CA LYS A 76 -0.57 4.05 14.32
C LYS A 76 0.46 3.99 15.45
N GLY A 77 1.67 4.55 15.24
CA GLY A 77 2.69 4.61 16.27
C GLY A 77 3.99 5.32 15.82
N ARG A 78 4.86 5.58 16.79
CA ARG A 78 6.16 6.26 16.59
C ARG A 78 7.09 5.51 15.62
N ASP A 79 6.92 4.19 15.53
CA ASP A 79 7.77 3.32 14.72
C ASP A 79 7.66 3.57 13.21
N LEU A 80 6.48 4.03 12.72
CA LEU A 80 6.29 4.35 11.30
C LEU A 80 7.19 5.50 10.83
N ALA A 81 7.29 6.58 11.63
CA ALA A 81 8.13 7.72 11.28
C ALA A 81 9.62 7.34 11.30
N ASP A 82 10.05 6.47 12.21
CA ASP A 82 11.42 5.96 12.27
C ASP A 82 11.74 5.05 11.09
N LEU A 83 10.83 4.16 10.72
CA LEU A 83 10.98 3.30 9.55
C LEU A 83 11.12 4.11 8.27
N ILE A 84 10.27 5.12 8.07
CA ILE A 84 10.33 6.00 6.90
C ILE A 84 11.64 6.79 6.90
N ARG A 85 12.05 7.39 8.03
CA ARG A 85 13.32 8.11 8.13
C ARG A 85 14.52 7.21 7.78
N ASN A 86 14.52 5.98 8.27
CA ASN A 86 15.59 5.02 7.97
C ASN A 86 15.60 4.64 6.48
N ALA A 87 14.44 4.41 5.86
CA ALA A 87 14.33 4.15 4.44
C ALA A 87 14.84 5.33 3.58
N ILE A 88 14.50 6.57 3.97
CA ILE A 88 15.00 7.78 3.31
C ILE A 88 16.52 7.91 3.45
N ARG A 89 17.08 7.66 4.63
CA ARG A 89 18.54 7.64 4.83
C ARG A 89 19.22 6.57 3.96
N SER A 90 18.55 5.45 3.73
CA SER A 90 19.03 4.38 2.83
C SER A 90 18.83 4.71 1.34
N GLY A 91 18.37 5.92 1.01
CA GLY A 91 18.23 6.40 -0.37
C GLY A 91 16.85 6.22 -0.99
N CYS A 92 15.85 5.77 -0.25
CA CYS A 92 14.48 5.72 -0.76
C CYS A 92 13.96 7.13 -1.10
N ARG A 93 13.27 7.26 -2.25
CA ARG A 93 12.75 8.55 -2.76
C ARG A 93 11.28 8.46 -3.18
N SER A 94 10.60 7.38 -2.85
CA SER A 94 9.22 7.17 -3.31
C SER A 94 8.37 6.39 -2.32
N MET A 95 7.08 6.75 -2.26
CA MET A 95 6.06 6.06 -1.46
C MET A 95 4.84 5.74 -2.30
N ILE A 96 4.25 4.57 -2.08
CA ILE A 96 2.97 4.19 -2.69
C ILE A 96 1.98 3.76 -1.60
N SER A 97 0.74 4.25 -1.71
CA SER A 97 -0.39 3.71 -0.97
C SER A 97 -1.06 2.63 -1.82
N PHE A 98 -1.03 1.37 -1.34
CA PHE A 98 -1.48 0.23 -2.13
C PHE A 98 -2.45 -0.64 -1.33
N GLY A 99 -3.63 -0.95 -1.90
CA GLY A 99 -4.62 -1.75 -1.20
C GLY A 99 -6.03 -1.64 -1.77
N ILE A 100 -7.01 -1.91 -0.90
CA ILE A 100 -8.44 -1.86 -1.23
C ILE A 100 -9.08 -0.54 -0.82
N ALA A 101 -10.27 -0.25 -1.37
CA ALA A 101 -11.05 0.95 -1.06
C ALA A 101 -12.56 0.70 -1.20
N GLY A 102 -13.38 1.51 -0.56
CA GLY A 102 -14.80 1.61 -0.82
C GLY A 102 -15.07 2.48 -2.06
N GLY A 103 -16.01 2.06 -2.91
CA GLY A 103 -16.47 2.84 -4.05
C GLY A 103 -17.37 3.99 -3.63
N LEU A 104 -17.13 5.19 -4.14
CA LEU A 104 -18.00 6.36 -4.00
C LEU A 104 -18.78 6.64 -5.30
N ALA A 105 -18.13 6.51 -6.46
CA ALA A 105 -18.79 6.67 -7.74
C ALA A 105 -19.82 5.55 -7.99
N PRO A 106 -21.00 5.86 -8.52
CA PRO A 106 -22.12 4.92 -8.63
C PRO A 106 -21.89 3.78 -9.62
N ASP A 107 -20.99 3.96 -10.58
CA ASP A 107 -20.65 3.00 -11.64
C ASP A 107 -19.54 2.03 -11.27
N LEU A 108 -18.87 2.21 -10.13
CA LEU A 108 -17.81 1.32 -9.67
C LEU A 108 -18.36 0.00 -9.15
N ARG A 109 -17.65 -1.07 -9.48
CA ARG A 109 -17.94 -2.45 -9.07
C ARG A 109 -16.78 -3.06 -8.28
N PRO A 110 -17.03 -4.06 -7.45
CA PRO A 110 -15.96 -4.83 -6.82
C PRO A 110 -14.98 -5.39 -7.86
N GLY A 111 -13.69 -5.16 -7.62
CA GLY A 111 -12.62 -5.52 -8.55
C GLY A 111 -12.22 -4.41 -9.54
N ASP A 112 -12.99 -3.34 -9.67
CA ASP A 112 -12.53 -2.14 -10.38
C ASP A 112 -11.37 -1.52 -9.62
N TRP A 113 -10.45 -0.91 -10.33
CA TRP A 113 -9.27 -0.33 -9.71
C TRP A 113 -8.96 1.06 -10.23
N ILE A 114 -8.35 1.81 -9.35
CA ILE A 114 -8.12 3.24 -9.51
C ILE A 114 -6.64 3.50 -9.27
N VAL A 115 -6.00 4.17 -10.22
CA VAL A 115 -4.77 4.93 -10.01
C VAL A 115 -5.18 6.33 -9.59
N ALA A 116 -4.73 6.75 -8.42
CA ALA A 116 -5.09 8.07 -7.93
C ALA A 116 -4.45 9.18 -8.76
N SER A 117 -5.25 10.18 -9.14
CA SER A 117 -4.74 11.46 -9.67
C SER A 117 -4.33 12.40 -8.54
N ALA A 118 -5.00 12.29 -7.41
CA ALA A 118 -4.72 13.02 -6.18
C ALA A 118 -5.37 12.29 -5.00
N ILE A 119 -4.89 12.58 -3.80
CA ILE A 119 -5.57 12.23 -2.57
C ILE A 119 -6.25 13.49 -2.01
N VAL A 120 -7.55 13.38 -1.78
CA VAL A 120 -8.36 14.42 -1.15
C VAL A 120 -8.42 14.14 0.34
N GLY A 121 -7.82 15.00 1.14
CA GLY A 121 -7.93 14.99 2.59
C GLY A 121 -8.92 16.04 3.10
N ARG A 122 -9.02 16.20 4.42
CA ARG A 122 -9.96 17.15 5.04
C ARG A 122 -9.71 18.60 4.68
N GLN A 123 -8.45 19.02 4.59
CA GLN A 123 -8.06 20.43 4.40
C GLN A 123 -7.08 20.60 3.24
N ARG A 124 -6.63 19.52 2.64
CA ARG A 124 -5.59 19.54 1.62
C ARG A 124 -5.82 18.47 0.56
N ILE A 125 -5.35 18.77 -0.65
CA ILE A 125 -5.30 17.84 -1.77
C ILE A 125 -3.83 17.62 -2.10
N TRP A 126 -3.39 16.37 -2.17
CA TRP A 126 -2.04 15.98 -2.57
C TRP A 126 -2.10 15.35 -3.96
N PRO A 127 -1.53 16.00 -4.98
CA PRO A 127 -1.40 15.37 -6.29
C PRO A 127 -0.43 14.18 -6.23
N THR A 128 -0.69 13.16 -7.03
CA THR A 128 0.26 12.06 -7.22
C THR A 128 1.32 12.45 -8.26
N ASP A 129 2.46 11.74 -8.24
CA ASP A 129 3.51 11.90 -9.25
C ASP A 129 2.94 11.54 -10.64
N PRO A 130 2.91 12.49 -11.62
CA PRO A 130 2.29 12.25 -12.92
C PRO A 130 3.03 11.21 -13.77
N ALA A 131 4.37 11.17 -13.69
CA ALA A 131 5.18 10.24 -14.46
C ALA A 131 4.97 8.80 -13.95
N TRP A 132 4.96 8.63 -12.63
CA TRP A 132 4.68 7.34 -12.02
C TRP A 132 3.23 6.91 -12.24
N SER A 133 2.26 7.79 -12.04
CA SER A 133 0.84 7.51 -12.32
C SER A 133 0.61 7.07 -13.77
N ASN A 134 1.27 7.70 -14.74
CA ASN A 134 1.22 7.29 -16.13
C ASN A 134 1.84 5.91 -16.38
N THR A 135 2.91 5.55 -15.65
CA THR A 135 3.48 4.19 -15.70
C THR A 135 2.51 3.15 -15.16
N LEU A 136 1.87 3.44 -14.02
CA LEU A 136 0.85 2.58 -13.42
C LEU A 136 -0.35 2.37 -14.35
N LEU A 137 -0.84 3.44 -14.98
CA LEU A 137 -1.96 3.40 -15.94
C LEU A 137 -1.64 2.54 -17.16
N ARG A 138 -0.42 2.64 -17.68
CA ARG A 138 0.02 1.82 -18.83
C ARG A 138 0.20 0.35 -18.49
N ALA A 139 0.66 0.05 -17.28
CA ALA A 139 0.89 -1.34 -16.84
C ALA A 139 -0.40 -2.14 -16.69
N VAL A 140 -1.52 -1.46 -16.40
CA VAL A 140 -2.81 -2.16 -16.17
C VAL A 140 -3.95 -1.47 -16.92
N PRO A 141 -4.28 -1.96 -18.12
CA PRO A 141 -5.39 -1.45 -18.92
C PRO A 141 -6.75 -1.55 -18.19
N GLY A 142 -7.60 -0.55 -18.39
CA GLY A 142 -8.94 -0.51 -17.77
C GLY A 142 -8.98 0.15 -16.39
N SER A 143 -7.85 0.68 -15.90
CA SER A 143 -7.84 1.49 -14.69
C SER A 143 -8.59 2.81 -14.86
N ARG A 144 -9.14 3.30 -13.74
CA ARG A 144 -9.67 4.67 -13.66
C ARG A 144 -8.55 5.59 -13.13
N TYR A 145 -8.38 6.74 -13.72
CA TYR A 145 -7.52 7.81 -13.19
C TYR A 145 -8.39 8.88 -12.55
N ALA A 146 -8.42 8.93 -11.22
CA ALA A 146 -9.37 9.77 -10.49
C ALA A 146 -8.89 10.07 -9.06
N PRO A 147 -9.42 11.11 -8.40
CA PRO A 147 -9.13 11.38 -7.00
C PRO A 147 -9.67 10.26 -6.08
N ILE A 148 -8.94 10.02 -4.98
CA ILE A 148 -9.34 9.14 -3.88
C ILE A 148 -9.48 9.99 -2.61
N LEU A 149 -10.54 9.76 -1.83
CA LEU A 149 -10.78 10.44 -0.56
C LEU A 149 -10.14 9.65 0.58
N GLY A 150 -9.26 10.29 1.34
CA GLY A 150 -8.72 9.73 2.59
C GLY A 150 -9.56 10.14 3.79
N VAL A 151 -9.95 9.17 4.62
CA VAL A 151 -10.78 9.38 5.82
C VAL A 151 -10.24 8.61 7.03
N ASP A 152 -10.62 9.01 8.25
CA ASP A 152 -10.16 8.35 9.49
C ASP A 152 -11.04 7.17 9.92
N ALA A 153 -12.20 6.97 9.29
CA ALA A 153 -13.17 5.94 9.65
C ALA A 153 -13.87 5.37 8.42
N PRO A 154 -14.32 4.09 8.47
CA PRO A 154 -15.02 3.47 7.36
C PRO A 154 -16.32 4.19 7.01
N VAL A 155 -16.62 4.33 5.72
CA VAL A 155 -17.88 4.91 5.22
C VAL A 155 -18.83 3.77 4.87
N ALA A 156 -19.75 3.45 5.78
CA ALA A 156 -20.60 2.27 5.68
C ALA A 156 -21.89 2.51 4.89
N GLU A 157 -22.49 3.70 5.01
CA GLU A 157 -23.82 3.98 4.51
C GLU A 157 -23.83 4.52 3.07
N PRO A 158 -24.70 4.00 2.17
CA PRO A 158 -24.78 4.49 0.79
C PRO A 158 -25.12 5.99 0.69
N ALA A 159 -25.90 6.53 1.63
CA ALA A 159 -26.21 7.96 1.65
C ALA A 159 -24.94 8.80 1.92
N ALA A 160 -24.11 8.36 2.88
CA ALA A 160 -22.83 9.01 3.18
C ALA A 160 -21.88 8.93 1.99
N LYS A 161 -21.76 7.75 1.33
CA LYS A 161 -20.92 7.58 0.12
C LYS A 161 -21.35 8.53 -1.00
N ARG A 162 -22.67 8.65 -1.28
CA ARG A 162 -23.18 9.59 -2.29
C ARG A 162 -22.87 11.05 -1.93
N GLY A 163 -23.04 11.43 -0.65
CA GLY A 163 -22.69 12.78 -0.19
C GLY A 163 -21.22 13.09 -0.38
N LEU A 164 -20.34 12.17 -0.02
CA LEU A 164 -18.89 12.32 -0.19
C LEU A 164 -18.50 12.39 -1.67
N TYR A 165 -19.10 11.58 -2.53
CA TYR A 165 -18.89 11.67 -3.99
C TYR A 165 -19.25 13.05 -4.52
N ALA A 166 -20.45 13.55 -4.16
CA ALA A 166 -20.94 14.85 -4.62
C ALA A 166 -20.08 16.03 -4.14
N THR A 167 -19.51 15.94 -2.94
CA THR A 167 -18.76 17.05 -2.32
C THR A 167 -17.26 17.01 -2.66
N SER A 168 -16.67 15.82 -2.79
CA SER A 168 -15.22 15.67 -3.04
C SER A 168 -14.85 15.41 -4.48
N GLY A 169 -15.78 14.90 -5.30
CA GLY A 169 -15.49 14.40 -6.65
C GLY A 169 -14.60 13.14 -6.69
N ALA A 170 -14.25 12.59 -5.51
CA ALA A 170 -13.41 11.40 -5.43
C ALA A 170 -14.21 10.14 -5.80
N MET A 171 -13.62 9.24 -6.60
CA MET A 171 -14.29 8.02 -7.04
C MET A 171 -14.29 6.91 -5.99
N ALA A 172 -13.32 6.91 -5.08
CA ALA A 172 -13.21 5.92 -4.01
C ALA A 172 -12.80 6.57 -2.69
N VAL A 173 -12.92 5.81 -1.60
CA VAL A 173 -12.55 6.24 -0.25
C VAL A 173 -11.74 5.14 0.44
N ASP A 174 -10.69 5.53 1.15
CA ASP A 174 -9.86 4.65 1.97
C ASP A 174 -9.45 5.33 3.29
N MET A 175 -8.71 4.61 4.13
CA MET A 175 -8.33 5.09 5.45
C MET A 175 -6.83 5.36 5.60
N GLU A 176 -6.02 5.12 4.58
CA GLU A 176 -4.56 5.19 4.65
C GLU A 176 -3.95 6.21 3.70
N SER A 177 -4.54 6.43 2.52
CA SER A 177 -3.89 7.23 1.46
C SER A 177 -3.57 8.67 1.87
N HIS A 178 -4.40 9.30 2.70
CA HIS A 178 -4.14 10.66 3.17
C HIS A 178 -2.92 10.72 4.11
N VAL A 179 -2.73 9.69 4.95
CA VAL A 179 -1.56 9.59 5.83
C VAL A 179 -0.28 9.40 5.00
N VAL A 180 -0.34 8.54 3.96
CA VAL A 180 0.80 8.29 3.07
C VAL A 180 1.15 9.55 2.28
N ALA A 181 0.14 10.24 1.75
CA ALA A 181 0.33 11.47 0.99
C ALA A 181 0.95 12.58 1.85
N GLU A 182 0.49 12.75 3.09
CA GLU A 182 1.05 13.70 4.05
C GLU A 182 2.51 13.39 4.39
N LEU A 183 2.83 12.12 4.62
CA LEU A 183 4.20 11.68 4.90
C LEU A 183 5.12 11.86 3.69
N ALA A 184 4.65 11.54 2.49
CA ALA A 184 5.42 11.74 1.27
C ALA A 184 5.71 13.22 1.01
N ASP A 185 4.71 14.08 1.19
CA ASP A 185 4.84 15.54 1.07
C ASP A 185 5.82 16.12 2.12
N ALA A 186 5.71 15.68 3.38
CA ALA A 186 6.59 16.13 4.45
C ALA A 186 8.07 15.78 4.25
N HIS A 187 8.35 14.77 3.41
CA HIS A 187 9.69 14.27 3.13
C HIS A 187 10.14 14.45 1.68
N ASP A 188 9.40 15.20 0.87
CA ASP A 188 9.68 15.45 -0.56
C ASP A 188 9.92 14.16 -1.35
N LEU A 189 9.03 13.17 -1.15
CA LEU A 189 9.06 11.88 -1.84
C LEU A 189 8.05 11.84 -2.99
N SER A 190 8.43 11.23 -4.11
CA SER A 190 7.47 10.90 -5.17
C SER A 190 6.37 10.00 -4.60
N PHE A 191 5.11 10.35 -4.89
CA PHE A 191 3.96 9.67 -4.31
C PHE A 191 3.00 9.14 -5.37
N ALA A 192 2.53 7.90 -5.18
CA ALA A 192 1.44 7.31 -5.96
C ALA A 192 0.46 6.56 -5.05
N ALA A 193 -0.74 6.30 -5.57
CA ALA A 193 -1.69 5.44 -4.89
C ALA A 193 -2.49 4.59 -5.89
N VAL A 194 -2.70 3.31 -5.53
CA VAL A 194 -3.49 2.34 -6.28
C VAL A 194 -4.47 1.65 -5.35
N ARG A 195 -5.75 1.67 -5.71
CA ARG A 195 -6.82 1.05 -4.93
C ARG A 195 -7.70 0.15 -5.80
N VAL A 196 -8.09 -1.00 -5.23
CA VAL A 196 -9.10 -1.89 -5.80
C VAL A 196 -10.38 -1.79 -4.99
N VAL A 197 -11.50 -1.58 -5.65
CA VAL A 197 -12.81 -1.43 -5.00
C VAL A 197 -13.29 -2.77 -4.46
N ILE A 198 -13.72 -2.81 -3.18
CA ILE A 198 -14.34 -4.00 -2.57
C ILE A 198 -15.84 -3.86 -2.37
N ASP A 199 -16.31 -2.65 -2.09
CA ASP A 199 -17.72 -2.40 -1.79
C ASP A 199 -18.25 -1.22 -2.62
N PRO A 200 -19.29 -1.43 -3.43
CA PRO A 200 -19.82 -0.39 -4.32
C PRO A 200 -20.61 0.67 -3.54
N ALA A 201 -20.78 1.85 -4.15
CA ALA A 201 -21.44 2.99 -3.54
C ALA A 201 -22.88 2.74 -3.09
N TYR A 202 -23.61 1.87 -3.79
CA TYR A 202 -25.01 1.58 -3.54
C TYR A 202 -25.27 0.54 -2.44
N ARG A 203 -24.21 -0.09 -1.90
CA ARG A 203 -24.34 -1.18 -0.91
C ARG A 203 -23.82 -0.73 0.45
N PRO A 204 -24.61 -0.94 1.53
CA PRO A 204 -24.11 -0.69 2.88
C PRO A 204 -23.12 -1.76 3.31
N LEU A 205 -22.12 -1.37 4.11
CA LEU A 205 -21.25 -2.32 4.79
C LEU A 205 -22.02 -2.98 5.95
N PRO A 206 -22.00 -4.32 6.06
CA PRO A 206 -22.62 -4.99 7.20
C PRO A 206 -21.95 -4.59 8.52
N GLN A 207 -22.74 -4.41 9.57
CA GLN A 207 -22.25 -4.08 10.90
C GLN A 207 -21.26 -5.13 11.43
N ALA A 208 -21.49 -6.41 11.08
CA ALA A 208 -20.58 -7.50 11.42
C ALA A 208 -19.17 -7.31 10.84
N ALA A 209 -19.04 -6.72 9.65
CA ALA A 209 -17.74 -6.39 9.08
C ALA A 209 -17.07 -5.23 9.84
N LEU A 210 -17.84 -4.21 10.21
CA LEU A 210 -17.31 -3.03 10.93
C LEU A 210 -16.77 -3.41 12.32
N VAL A 211 -17.52 -4.22 13.09
CA VAL A 211 -17.09 -4.65 14.43
C VAL A 211 -15.90 -5.64 14.35
N GLY A 212 -15.76 -6.33 13.22
CA GLY A 212 -14.63 -7.23 12.98
C GLY A 212 -13.34 -6.53 12.58
N MET A 213 -13.37 -5.25 12.24
CA MET A 213 -12.17 -4.52 11.82
C MET A 213 -11.35 -4.09 13.04
N ARG A 214 -10.15 -4.66 13.20
CA ARG A 214 -9.19 -4.23 14.22
C ARG A 214 -8.26 -3.15 13.67
N ARG A 215 -7.72 -2.33 14.58
CA ARG A 215 -6.79 -1.25 14.22
C ARG A 215 -5.47 -1.75 13.63
N ASP A 216 -5.09 -2.98 13.91
CA ASP A 216 -3.89 -3.65 13.40
C ASP A 216 -4.09 -4.32 12.01
N GLY A 217 -5.24 -4.09 11.37
CA GLY A 217 -5.57 -4.68 10.07
C GLY A 217 -5.95 -6.16 10.13
N SER A 218 -6.06 -6.74 11.32
CA SER A 218 -6.58 -8.11 11.53
C SER A 218 -8.09 -8.12 11.69
N THR A 219 -8.69 -9.32 11.62
CA THR A 219 -10.14 -9.49 11.79
C THR A 219 -10.47 -10.11 13.13
N ASP A 220 -11.36 -9.49 13.90
CA ASP A 220 -11.92 -10.02 15.12
C ASP A 220 -13.05 -11.02 14.83
N LEU A 221 -12.70 -12.26 14.51
CA LEU A 221 -13.68 -13.31 14.22
C LEU A 221 -14.70 -13.54 15.35
N PRO A 222 -14.32 -13.59 16.65
CA PRO A 222 -15.28 -13.65 17.74
C PRO A 222 -16.31 -12.52 17.74
N ALA A 223 -15.88 -11.28 17.48
CA ALA A 223 -16.79 -10.14 17.39
C ALA A 223 -17.76 -10.27 16.21
N VAL A 224 -17.28 -10.71 15.04
CA VAL A 224 -18.10 -11.00 13.87
C VAL A 224 -19.15 -12.06 14.17
N ILE A 225 -18.74 -13.19 14.76
CA ILE A 225 -19.64 -14.30 15.10
C ILE A 225 -20.70 -13.83 16.08
N ARG A 226 -20.31 -13.11 17.14
CA ARG A 226 -21.27 -12.55 18.12
C ARG A 226 -22.30 -11.63 17.45
N GLU A 227 -21.86 -10.75 16.56
CA GLU A 227 -22.76 -9.84 15.83
C GLU A 227 -23.74 -10.61 14.92
N LEU A 228 -23.28 -11.68 14.26
CA LEU A 228 -24.13 -12.54 13.43
C LEU A 228 -25.15 -13.33 14.26
N MET A 229 -24.79 -13.77 15.47
CA MET A 229 -25.75 -14.42 16.40
C MET A 229 -26.87 -13.46 16.82
N ILE A 230 -26.53 -12.17 17.00
CA ILE A 230 -27.51 -11.13 17.38
C ILE A 230 -28.34 -10.71 16.14
N LYS A 231 -27.73 -10.63 14.96
CA LYS A 231 -28.35 -10.15 13.73
C LYS A 231 -28.10 -11.11 12.55
N PRO A 232 -28.72 -12.30 12.52
CA PRO A 232 -28.45 -13.33 11.52
C PRO A 232 -28.76 -12.89 10.08
N ARG A 233 -29.64 -11.89 9.92
CA ARG A 233 -29.95 -11.31 8.59
C ARG A 233 -28.73 -10.69 7.88
N GLN A 234 -27.66 -10.37 8.62
CA GLN A 234 -26.42 -9.84 8.05
C GLN A 234 -25.55 -10.92 7.38
N THR A 235 -25.82 -12.22 7.60
CA THR A 235 -25.02 -13.32 7.04
C THR A 235 -24.89 -13.23 5.53
N LEU A 236 -25.99 -13.00 4.81
CA LEU A 236 -25.95 -12.88 3.34
C LEU A 236 -25.13 -11.66 2.87
N ALA A 237 -25.26 -10.53 3.58
CA ALA A 237 -24.48 -9.33 3.26
C ALA A 237 -22.98 -9.54 3.52
N LEU A 238 -22.63 -10.24 4.60
CA LEU A 238 -21.25 -10.58 4.91
C LEU A 238 -20.65 -11.57 3.90
N LEU A 239 -21.42 -12.58 3.47
CA LEU A 239 -20.98 -13.51 2.43
C LEU A 239 -20.75 -12.81 1.09
N ARG A 240 -21.61 -11.84 0.72
CA ARG A 240 -21.40 -11.00 -0.46
C ARG A 240 -20.13 -10.17 -0.35
N LEU A 241 -19.90 -9.55 0.79
CA LEU A 241 -18.67 -8.77 1.04
C LEU A 241 -17.43 -9.66 0.96
N ALA A 242 -17.50 -10.89 1.49
CA ALA A 242 -16.41 -11.86 1.39
C ALA A 242 -16.12 -12.28 -0.07
N ALA A 243 -17.16 -12.46 -0.88
CA ALA A 243 -17.01 -12.73 -2.31
C ALA A 243 -16.40 -11.52 -3.05
N ASP A 244 -16.85 -10.30 -2.75
CA ASP A 244 -16.30 -9.06 -3.31
C ASP A 244 -14.82 -8.88 -2.90
N LEU A 245 -14.47 -9.18 -1.65
CA LEU A 245 -13.09 -9.17 -1.17
C LEU A 245 -12.22 -10.19 -1.91
N PHE A 246 -12.74 -11.38 -2.21
CA PHE A 246 -12.03 -12.39 -3.01
C PHE A 246 -11.72 -11.86 -4.42
N VAL A 247 -12.70 -11.23 -5.08
CA VAL A 247 -12.53 -10.60 -6.40
C VAL A 247 -11.49 -9.48 -6.32
N ALA A 248 -11.62 -8.59 -5.35
CA ALA A 248 -10.69 -7.47 -5.16
C ALA A 248 -9.26 -7.95 -4.87
N ARG A 249 -9.10 -8.97 -4.01
CA ARG A 249 -7.79 -9.57 -3.72
C ARG A 249 -7.15 -10.20 -4.96
N SER A 250 -7.93 -10.93 -5.77
CA SER A 250 -7.46 -11.51 -7.03
C SER A 250 -7.01 -10.43 -8.01
N THR A 251 -7.78 -9.35 -8.12
CA THR A 251 -7.41 -8.19 -8.95
C THR A 251 -6.16 -7.51 -8.41
N LEU A 252 -6.08 -7.26 -7.10
CA LEU A 252 -4.92 -6.61 -6.47
C LEU A 252 -3.63 -7.40 -6.73
N SER A 253 -3.70 -8.75 -6.68
CA SER A 253 -2.56 -9.62 -6.97
C SER A 253 -2.15 -9.55 -8.43
N ARG A 254 -3.09 -9.56 -9.37
CA ARG A 254 -2.81 -9.41 -10.81
C ARG A 254 -2.18 -8.06 -11.12
N VAL A 255 -2.75 -6.99 -10.56
CA VAL A 255 -2.24 -5.63 -10.69
C VAL A 255 -0.79 -5.56 -10.19
N ARG A 256 -0.52 -6.09 -8.99
CA ARG A 256 0.84 -6.09 -8.43
C ARG A 256 1.85 -6.80 -9.34
N GLN A 257 1.48 -7.94 -9.90
CA GLN A 257 2.35 -8.69 -10.84
C GLN A 257 2.65 -7.90 -12.10
N SER A 258 1.67 -7.15 -12.63
CA SER A 258 1.85 -6.33 -13.84
C SER A 258 2.73 -5.10 -13.59
N LEU A 259 2.83 -4.62 -12.36
CA LEU A 259 3.60 -3.42 -12.01
C LEU A 259 5.12 -3.69 -11.88
N GLY A 260 5.53 -4.94 -11.74
CA GLY A 260 6.96 -5.31 -11.67
C GLY A 260 7.68 -4.84 -10.40
N PRO A 261 9.04 -4.84 -10.40
CA PRO A 261 9.85 -4.35 -9.30
C PRO A 261 9.53 -2.89 -8.96
N GLY A 262 9.56 -2.55 -7.66
CA GLY A 262 9.34 -1.18 -7.20
C GLY A 262 8.05 -0.53 -7.71
N PHE A 263 6.99 -1.31 -8.00
CA PHE A 263 5.73 -0.80 -8.58
C PHE A 263 5.95 0.03 -9.87
N GLY A 264 6.96 -0.33 -10.68
CA GLY A 264 7.30 0.39 -11.90
C GLY A 264 7.83 1.81 -11.68
N TYR A 265 8.28 2.14 -10.49
CA TYR A 265 8.97 3.41 -10.23
C TYR A 265 10.39 3.35 -10.78
N HIS A 266 10.75 4.31 -11.62
CA HIS A 266 12.06 4.34 -12.30
C HIS A 266 13.03 5.39 -11.73
N GLY A 267 12.65 6.07 -10.65
CA GLY A 267 13.40 7.20 -10.11
C GLY A 267 13.12 8.50 -10.89
N LEU A 268 13.52 9.63 -10.33
CA LEU A 268 13.55 10.92 -11.03
C LEU A 268 14.69 10.82 -12.07
N GLN A 269 14.36 10.93 -13.37
CA GLN A 269 15.35 11.12 -14.44
C GLN A 269 15.81 12.56 -14.47
#